data_e6293e573d2fe0b7e64a4042c4d036fd
#
_entry.id   e6293e573d2fe0b7e64a4042c4d036fd
#
_cell.length_a   1.000
_cell.length_b   1.000
_cell.length_c   1.000
_cell.angle_alpha   90.00
_cell.angle_beta   90.00
_cell.angle_gamma   90.00
#
_symmetry.space_group_name_H-M   'P 1'
#
loop_
_entity.id
_entity.type
_entity.pdbx_description
1 polymer ?
#
loop_
_entity_poly.entity_id
_entity_poly.type
_entity_poly.pdbx_seq_one_letter_code
_entity_poly.pdbx_strand_id
1 'polypeptide(L)'
;SPEFGDRKKLVLDDIAKLTGGEVFSIAKGMKLEKFDWSWMGSCRSVKVTKDKTTIIDGHGNEDTIKTHIESLQSQIDQSSTPFEVQALQDRLAKMTGGVSIIHVGGMTEAEMKERKDRVEDALFATKCAIEDGILPGGGRALYYISENFEFTEDVSRDFNLGEIFVKEAIMKPFDT
;
A
#
# COMPACT_ATOMS: atom_id res chain seq x y z
N SER A 1 16.88 -6.89 3.44
CA SER A 1 17.24 -5.61 2.81
C SER A 1 15.99 -5.02 2.17
N PRO A 2 15.65 -3.77 2.44
CA PRO A 2 14.52 -3.13 1.79
C PRO A 2 14.88 -2.86 0.33
N GLU A 3 13.98 -3.20 -0.61
CA GLU A 3 14.10 -2.91 -2.03
C GLU A 3 15.45 -3.35 -2.68
N PHE A 4 15.65 -3.02 -3.96
CA PHE A 4 16.86 -3.34 -4.72
C PHE A 4 17.42 -2.10 -5.43
N GLY A 5 18.71 -2.14 -5.77
CA GLY A 5 19.37 -1.07 -6.53
C GLY A 5 19.34 0.30 -5.84
N ASP A 6 19.07 1.35 -6.59
CA ASP A 6 19.06 2.72 -6.07
C ASP A 6 17.87 3.00 -5.15
N ARG A 7 16.73 2.32 -5.33
CA ARG A 7 15.58 2.40 -4.41
C ARG A 7 15.95 1.99 -2.99
N LYS A 8 16.82 0.99 -2.83
CA LYS A 8 17.34 0.59 -1.53
C LYS A 8 17.98 1.74 -0.78
N LYS A 9 18.78 2.57 -1.47
CA LYS A 9 19.44 3.72 -0.85
C LYS A 9 18.43 4.76 -0.36
N LEU A 10 17.39 5.00 -1.16
CA LEU A 10 16.33 5.94 -0.82
C LEU A 10 15.53 5.48 0.40
N VAL A 11 15.14 4.21 0.45
CA VAL A 11 14.41 3.66 1.61
C VAL A 11 15.27 3.61 2.86
N LEU A 12 16.57 3.32 2.75
CA LEU A 12 17.49 3.37 3.88
C LEU A 12 17.66 4.80 4.41
N ASP A 13 17.69 5.81 3.53
CA ASP A 13 17.74 7.22 3.93
C ASP A 13 16.47 7.65 4.66
N ASP A 14 15.29 7.22 4.17
CA ASP A 14 14.01 7.43 4.85
C ASP A 14 14.02 6.83 6.27
N ILE A 15 14.49 5.59 6.42
CA ILE A 15 14.62 4.92 7.73
C ILE A 15 15.59 5.68 8.64
N ALA A 16 16.74 6.11 8.13
CA ALA A 16 17.71 6.85 8.89
C ALA A 16 17.13 8.16 9.43
N LYS A 17 16.40 8.92 8.61
CA LYS A 17 15.73 10.16 9.04
C LYS A 17 14.65 9.91 10.08
N LEU A 18 13.83 8.86 9.91
CA LEU A 18 12.79 8.48 10.87
C LEU A 18 13.37 8.05 12.23
N THR A 19 14.54 7.45 12.25
CA THR A 19 15.13 6.89 13.46
C THR A 19 16.23 7.76 14.07
N GLY A 20 16.63 8.83 13.37
CA GLY A 20 17.73 9.70 13.78
C GLY A 20 19.11 9.09 13.59
N GLY A 21 19.22 8.06 12.75
CA GLY A 21 20.50 7.43 12.39
C GLY A 21 21.10 7.95 11.11
N GLU A 22 22.17 7.30 10.67
CA GLU A 22 22.84 7.58 9.41
C GLU A 22 23.05 6.33 8.57
N VAL A 23 22.86 6.44 7.25
CA VAL A 23 23.10 5.32 6.32
C VAL A 23 24.61 5.16 6.12
N PHE A 24 25.14 4.00 6.52
CA PHE A 24 26.54 3.67 6.23
C PHE A 24 26.77 3.65 4.71
N SER A 25 27.72 4.44 4.28
CA SER A 25 28.10 4.55 2.87
C SER A 25 29.60 4.77 2.69
N ILE A 26 30.23 3.84 1.96
CA ILE A 26 31.63 3.98 1.59
C ILE A 26 31.85 5.23 0.71
N ALA A 27 30.87 5.59 -0.12
CA ALA A 27 30.91 6.79 -0.95
C ALA A 27 30.93 8.10 -0.13
N LYS A 28 30.43 8.08 1.12
CA LYS A 28 30.53 9.19 2.09
C LYS A 28 31.83 9.15 2.90
N GLY A 29 32.78 8.28 2.56
CA GLY A 29 34.05 8.13 3.27
C GLY A 29 33.97 7.38 4.61
N MET A 30 32.80 6.76 4.91
CA MET A 30 32.61 6.00 6.13
C MET A 30 33.35 4.66 6.05
N LYS A 31 34.03 4.27 7.13
CA LYS A 31 34.76 3.00 7.25
C LYS A 31 34.25 2.23 8.45
N LEU A 32 34.02 0.93 8.31
CA LEU A 32 33.55 0.07 9.42
C LEU A 32 34.54 0.02 10.59
N GLU A 33 35.82 0.13 10.32
CA GLU A 33 36.86 0.18 11.37
C GLU A 33 36.74 1.44 12.26
N LYS A 34 36.09 2.48 11.76
CA LYS A 34 35.79 3.73 12.47
C LYS A 34 34.31 3.87 12.79
N PHE A 35 33.64 2.75 13.11
CA PHE A 35 32.24 2.74 13.46
C PHE A 35 31.99 3.66 14.66
N ASP A 36 30.98 4.53 14.53
CA ASP A 36 30.50 5.41 15.59
C ASP A 36 29.04 5.04 15.96
N TRP A 37 28.80 4.91 17.26
CA TRP A 37 27.47 4.63 17.77
C TRP A 37 26.44 5.72 17.46
N SER A 38 26.87 6.94 17.18
CA SER A 38 26.01 8.05 16.76
C SER A 38 25.32 7.79 15.41
N TRP A 39 25.84 6.86 14.59
CA TRP A 39 25.21 6.46 13.32
C TRP A 39 23.99 5.57 13.52
N MET A 40 23.85 4.98 14.71
CA MET A 40 22.71 4.12 15.01
C MET A 40 21.49 4.98 15.31
N GLY A 41 20.42 4.75 14.54
CA GLY A 41 19.12 5.30 14.86
C GLY A 41 18.45 4.57 16.03
N SER A 42 17.40 5.15 16.57
CA SER A 42 16.61 4.56 17.65
C SER A 42 15.10 4.66 17.37
N CYS A 43 14.33 3.77 17.98
CA CYS A 43 12.88 3.76 17.89
C CYS A 43 12.31 3.06 19.14
N ARG A 44 11.01 3.23 19.37
CA ARG A 44 10.34 2.56 20.49
C ARG A 44 10.32 1.04 20.33
N SER A 45 10.05 0.55 19.12
CA SER A 45 9.93 -0.88 18.88
C SER A 45 10.22 -1.22 17.42
N VAL A 46 10.86 -2.38 17.20
CA VAL A 46 11.08 -2.97 15.87
C VAL A 46 10.53 -4.39 15.85
N LYS A 47 9.70 -4.70 14.87
CA LYS A 47 9.25 -6.07 14.60
C LYS A 47 9.81 -6.51 13.25
N VAL A 48 10.62 -7.55 13.25
CA VAL A 48 11.23 -8.11 12.04
C VAL A 48 10.63 -9.48 11.77
N THR A 49 10.15 -9.69 10.54
CA THR A 49 9.74 -10.99 10.01
C THR A 49 10.59 -11.32 8.79
N LYS A 50 10.35 -12.48 8.18
CA LYS A 50 11.06 -12.87 6.97
C LYS A 50 10.90 -11.86 5.83
N ASP A 51 9.70 -11.32 5.67
CA ASP A 51 9.31 -10.52 4.51
C ASP A 51 9.07 -9.04 4.84
N LYS A 52 8.97 -8.69 6.13
CA LYS A 52 8.57 -7.34 6.57
C LYS A 52 9.32 -6.90 7.82
N THR A 53 9.77 -5.65 7.81
CA THR A 53 10.27 -4.95 9.00
C THR A 53 9.34 -3.78 9.30
N THR A 54 8.83 -3.72 10.52
CA THR A 54 7.98 -2.63 11.01
C THR A 54 8.74 -1.88 12.09
N ILE A 55 8.93 -0.59 11.89
CA ILE A 55 9.56 0.33 12.85
C ILE A 55 8.45 1.21 13.42
N ILE A 56 8.39 1.32 14.75
CA ILE A 56 7.32 2.04 15.44
C ILE A 56 7.95 3.14 16.28
N ASP A 57 7.46 4.36 16.10
CA ASP A 57 7.91 5.57 16.80
C ASP A 57 9.44 5.73 16.74
N GLY A 58 9.94 6.02 15.57
CA GLY A 58 11.33 6.40 15.37
C GLY A 58 11.64 7.72 16.10
N HIS A 59 12.81 7.83 16.68
CA HIS A 59 13.25 9.02 17.43
C HIS A 59 14.05 9.99 16.57
N GLY A 60 13.74 10.11 15.28
CA GLY A 60 14.33 11.10 14.38
C GLY A 60 13.93 12.52 14.78
N ASN A 61 14.71 13.48 14.31
CA ASN A 61 14.41 14.90 14.51
C ASN A 61 13.19 15.32 13.69
N GLU A 62 12.16 15.87 14.34
CA GLU A 62 10.88 16.25 13.70
C GLU A 62 11.06 17.26 12.55
N ASP A 63 11.95 18.26 12.70
CA ASP A 63 12.20 19.24 11.64
C ASP A 63 12.85 18.60 10.41
N THR A 64 13.77 17.65 10.63
CA THR A 64 14.41 16.89 9.54
C THR A 64 13.41 16.03 8.82
N ILE A 65 12.52 15.35 9.56
CA ILE A 65 11.44 14.53 8.99
C ILE A 65 10.48 15.40 8.18
N LYS A 66 10.06 16.54 8.72
CA LYS A 66 9.16 17.48 8.05
C LYS A 66 9.75 18.01 6.76
N THR A 67 10.99 18.48 6.79
CA THR A 67 11.70 18.96 5.58
C THR A 67 11.82 17.87 4.52
N HIS A 68 12.03 16.62 4.95
CA HIS A 68 12.10 15.49 4.02
C HIS A 68 10.74 15.17 3.40
N ILE A 69 9.66 15.23 4.17
CA ILE A 69 8.28 15.06 3.68
C ILE A 69 7.96 16.15 2.63
N GLU A 70 8.29 17.40 2.91
CA GLU A 70 8.11 18.52 1.97
C GLU A 70 8.90 18.30 0.68
N SER A 71 10.13 17.79 0.80
CA SER A 71 10.95 17.44 -0.37
C SER A 71 10.33 16.31 -1.20
N LEU A 72 9.79 15.25 -0.55
CA LEU A 72 9.10 14.17 -1.26
C LEU A 72 7.85 14.68 -1.98
N GLN A 73 7.07 15.55 -1.34
CA GLN A 73 5.89 16.15 -1.96
C GLN A 73 6.26 16.97 -3.19
N SER A 74 7.31 17.80 -3.11
CA SER A 74 7.81 18.57 -4.24
C SER A 74 8.31 17.68 -5.40
N GLN A 75 8.92 16.54 -5.08
CA GLN A 75 9.33 15.57 -6.11
C GLN A 75 8.12 14.92 -6.79
N ILE A 76 7.05 14.61 -6.06
CA ILE A 76 5.79 14.11 -6.63
C ILE A 76 5.22 15.11 -7.64
N ASP A 77 5.17 16.40 -7.26
CA ASP A 77 4.63 17.47 -8.10
C ASP A 77 5.45 17.70 -9.38
N GLN A 78 6.75 17.40 -9.35
CA GLN A 78 7.66 17.55 -10.48
C GLN A 78 7.78 16.30 -11.36
N SER A 79 7.36 15.14 -10.85
CA SER A 79 7.46 13.87 -11.57
C SER A 79 6.39 13.76 -12.65
N SER A 80 6.80 13.33 -13.84
CA SER A 80 5.92 13.18 -15.00
C SER A 80 5.50 11.74 -15.29
N THR A 81 6.18 10.75 -14.69
CA THR A 81 5.89 9.33 -14.94
C THR A 81 5.01 8.75 -13.84
N PRO A 82 3.89 8.08 -14.17
CA PRO A 82 2.99 7.48 -13.17
C PRO A 82 3.71 6.53 -12.20
N PHE A 83 4.72 5.83 -12.71
CA PHE A 83 5.49 4.88 -11.91
C PHE A 83 6.37 5.55 -10.84
N GLU A 84 7.03 6.68 -11.17
CA GLU A 84 7.80 7.46 -10.20
C GLU A 84 6.90 8.13 -9.18
N VAL A 85 5.78 8.68 -9.62
CA VAL A 85 4.76 9.27 -8.73
C VAL A 85 4.30 8.24 -7.70
N GLN A 86 3.93 7.02 -8.14
CA GLN A 86 3.51 5.95 -7.23
C GLN A 86 4.61 5.58 -6.23
N ALA A 87 5.86 5.43 -6.69
CA ALA A 87 6.98 5.09 -5.82
C ALA A 87 7.27 6.18 -4.76
N LEU A 88 7.12 7.45 -5.12
CA LEU A 88 7.28 8.59 -4.20
C LEU A 88 6.10 8.68 -3.22
N GLN A 89 4.88 8.43 -3.68
CA GLN A 89 3.69 8.36 -2.83
C GLN A 89 3.79 7.24 -1.79
N ASP A 90 4.28 6.06 -2.17
CA ASP A 90 4.51 4.95 -1.25
C ASP A 90 5.54 5.30 -0.17
N ARG A 91 6.61 6.03 -0.52
CA ARG A 91 7.60 6.53 0.43
C ARG A 91 6.98 7.57 1.36
N LEU A 92 6.27 8.55 0.81
CA LEU A 92 5.59 9.58 1.58
C LEU A 92 4.59 8.98 2.58
N ALA A 93 3.79 8.00 2.16
CA ALA A 93 2.85 7.30 3.04
C ALA A 93 3.55 6.57 4.18
N LYS A 94 4.72 5.97 3.95
CA LYS A 94 5.54 5.34 5.00
C LYS A 94 6.14 6.35 5.98
N MET A 95 6.42 7.57 5.54
CA MET A 95 6.97 8.64 6.36
C MET A 95 5.91 9.36 7.19
N THR A 96 4.71 9.54 6.64
CA THR A 96 3.59 10.28 7.27
C THR A 96 2.62 9.36 8.00
N GLY A 97 2.54 8.09 7.61
CA GLY A 97 1.61 7.13 8.16
C GLY A 97 2.03 6.61 9.54
N GLY A 98 1.11 6.61 10.49
CA GLY A 98 1.28 5.90 11.75
C GLY A 98 1.19 4.38 11.52
N VAL A 99 1.81 3.61 12.43
CA VAL A 99 1.67 2.15 12.47
C VAL A 99 0.65 1.78 13.55
N SER A 100 -0.49 1.22 13.13
CA SER A 100 -1.47 0.63 14.05
C SER A 100 -1.26 -0.89 14.12
N ILE A 101 -1.27 -1.43 15.34
CA ILE A 101 -1.15 -2.87 15.58
C ILE A 101 -2.47 -3.37 16.14
N ILE A 102 -3.11 -4.29 15.40
CA ILE A 102 -4.30 -4.99 15.86
C ILE A 102 -3.85 -6.33 16.44
N HIS A 103 -4.03 -6.50 17.76
CA HIS A 103 -3.77 -7.76 18.44
C HIS A 103 -5.00 -8.65 18.33
N VAL A 104 -4.85 -9.80 17.70
CA VAL A 104 -5.91 -10.79 17.54
C VAL A 104 -5.63 -11.97 18.47
N GLY A 105 -6.61 -12.33 19.29
CA GLY A 105 -6.56 -13.47 20.19
C GLY A 105 -7.65 -14.50 19.92
N GLY A 106 -7.50 -15.70 20.46
CA GLY A 106 -8.48 -16.78 20.40
C GLY A 106 -8.20 -17.81 21.50
N MET A 107 -9.17 -18.67 21.78
CA MET A 107 -9.03 -19.76 22.76
C MET A 107 -8.13 -20.89 22.26
N THR A 108 -8.05 -21.05 20.94
CA THR A 108 -7.21 -22.04 20.27
C THR A 108 -6.39 -21.38 19.15
N GLU A 109 -5.31 -22.04 18.75
CA GLU A 109 -4.48 -21.57 17.64
C GLU A 109 -5.25 -21.49 16.32
N ALA A 110 -6.15 -22.46 16.07
CA ALA A 110 -7.00 -22.47 14.88
C ALA A 110 -7.97 -21.29 14.86
N GLU A 111 -8.61 -20.99 16.00
CA GLU A 111 -9.51 -19.85 16.13
C GLU A 111 -8.75 -18.51 15.98
N MET A 112 -7.58 -18.40 16.55
CA MET A 112 -6.74 -17.20 16.45
C MET A 112 -6.32 -16.96 14.99
N LYS A 113 -5.97 -18.02 14.26
CA LYS A 113 -5.62 -17.94 12.85
C LYS A 113 -6.83 -17.50 12.00
N GLU A 114 -7.98 -18.11 12.21
CA GLU A 114 -9.21 -17.75 11.49
C GLU A 114 -9.61 -16.30 11.72
N ARG A 115 -9.55 -15.82 12.98
CA ARG A 115 -9.82 -14.42 13.30
C ARG A 115 -8.80 -13.47 12.65
N LYS A 116 -7.53 -13.85 12.62
CA LYS A 116 -6.49 -13.08 11.96
C LYS A 116 -6.77 -12.95 10.47
N ASP A 117 -7.07 -14.05 9.80
CA ASP A 117 -7.37 -14.09 8.36
C ASP A 117 -8.59 -13.21 8.05
N ARG A 118 -9.63 -13.24 8.89
CA ARG A 118 -10.82 -12.39 8.78
C ARG A 118 -10.50 -10.89 8.94
N VAL A 119 -9.62 -10.54 9.86
CA VAL A 119 -9.17 -9.14 10.05
C VAL A 119 -8.32 -8.68 8.86
N GLU A 120 -7.44 -9.53 8.33
CA GLU A 120 -6.67 -9.23 7.12
C GLU A 120 -7.58 -9.00 5.91
N ASP A 121 -8.59 -9.84 5.71
CA ASP A 121 -9.57 -9.70 4.63
C ASP A 121 -10.35 -8.38 4.74
N ALA A 122 -10.86 -8.06 5.92
CA ALA A 122 -11.53 -6.78 6.18
C ALA A 122 -10.61 -5.58 5.94
N LEU A 123 -9.32 -5.68 6.27
CA LEU A 123 -8.34 -4.63 6.04
C LEU A 123 -8.11 -4.40 4.54
N PHE A 124 -7.97 -5.48 3.75
CA PHE A 124 -7.82 -5.37 2.30
C PHE A 124 -9.06 -4.76 1.64
N ALA A 125 -10.25 -5.24 2.00
CA ALA A 125 -11.52 -4.70 1.51
C ALA A 125 -11.65 -3.19 1.83
N THR A 126 -11.29 -2.78 3.05
CA THR A 126 -11.32 -1.37 3.47
C THR A 126 -10.36 -0.51 2.67
N LYS A 127 -9.13 -1.00 2.41
CA LYS A 127 -8.16 -0.29 1.58
C LYS A 127 -8.66 -0.09 0.16
N CYS A 128 -9.14 -1.16 -0.49
CA CYS A 128 -9.73 -1.07 -1.82
C CYS A 128 -10.91 -0.08 -1.86
N ALA A 129 -11.76 -0.09 -0.82
CA ALA A 129 -12.89 0.83 -0.73
C ALA A 129 -12.47 2.31 -0.63
N ILE A 130 -11.33 2.59 0.03
CA ILE A 130 -10.79 3.95 0.14
C ILE A 130 -10.15 4.39 -1.18
N GLU A 131 -9.45 3.48 -1.88
CA GLU A 131 -8.72 3.78 -3.11
C GLU A 131 -9.65 3.85 -4.32
N ASP A 132 -10.54 2.87 -4.48
CA ASP A 132 -11.36 2.67 -5.68
C ASP A 132 -12.84 2.99 -5.47
N GLY A 133 -13.27 3.24 -4.23
CA GLY A 133 -14.68 3.41 -3.87
C GLY A 133 -15.41 2.08 -3.67
N ILE A 134 -16.75 2.17 -3.63
CA ILE A 134 -17.63 1.03 -3.38
C ILE A 134 -18.75 0.93 -4.41
N LEU A 135 -19.18 -0.29 -4.70
CA LEU A 135 -20.37 -0.60 -5.48
C LEU A 135 -21.41 -1.33 -4.61
N PRO A 136 -22.71 -1.23 -4.94
CA PRO A 136 -23.72 -2.03 -4.27
C PRO A 136 -23.45 -3.52 -4.41
N GLY A 137 -23.47 -4.26 -3.29
CA GLY A 137 -23.25 -5.70 -3.27
C GLY A 137 -24.48 -6.53 -3.71
N GLY A 138 -24.36 -7.86 -3.63
CA GLY A 138 -25.43 -8.78 -3.94
C GLY A 138 -25.87 -8.76 -5.40
N GLY A 139 -24.95 -8.59 -6.34
CA GLY A 139 -25.25 -8.54 -7.78
C GLY A 139 -25.93 -7.26 -8.27
N ARG A 140 -26.30 -6.33 -7.39
CA ARG A 140 -27.06 -5.12 -7.74
C ARG A 140 -26.37 -4.23 -8.77
N ALA A 141 -25.05 -4.09 -8.71
CA ALA A 141 -24.33 -3.28 -9.69
C ALA A 141 -24.51 -3.82 -11.10
N LEU A 142 -24.36 -5.14 -11.26
CA LEU A 142 -24.57 -5.81 -12.55
C LEU A 142 -26.04 -5.78 -13.00
N TYR A 143 -26.97 -5.92 -12.07
CA TYR A 143 -28.40 -5.78 -12.35
C TYR A 143 -28.72 -4.38 -12.91
N TYR A 144 -28.26 -3.30 -12.27
CA TYR A 144 -28.47 -1.94 -12.78
C TYR A 144 -27.83 -1.70 -14.14
N ILE A 145 -26.66 -2.28 -14.39
CA ILE A 145 -26.02 -2.24 -15.71
C ILE A 145 -26.90 -2.94 -16.76
N SER A 146 -27.44 -4.12 -16.44
CA SER A 146 -28.31 -4.85 -17.37
C SER A 146 -29.62 -4.12 -17.66
N GLU A 147 -30.23 -3.48 -16.67
CA GLU A 147 -31.47 -2.69 -16.86
C GLU A 147 -31.25 -1.48 -17.78
N ASN A 148 -30.06 -0.87 -17.70
CA ASN A 148 -29.67 0.28 -18.51
C ASN A 148 -28.76 -0.10 -19.68
N PHE A 149 -28.76 -1.38 -20.08
CA PHE A 149 -27.94 -1.84 -21.19
C PHE A 149 -28.53 -1.35 -22.52
N GLU A 150 -27.78 -0.50 -23.23
CA GLU A 150 -28.14 -0.01 -24.54
C GLU A 150 -27.55 -0.94 -25.61
N PHE A 151 -28.39 -1.41 -26.53
CA PHE A 151 -27.96 -2.25 -27.62
C PHE A 151 -27.32 -1.39 -28.70
N THR A 152 -26.27 -1.92 -29.34
CA THR A 152 -25.59 -1.23 -30.43
C THR A 152 -26.47 -1.26 -31.69
N GLU A 153 -26.71 -0.11 -32.30
CA GLU A 153 -27.45 0.01 -33.56
C GLU A 153 -26.58 -0.40 -34.78
N ASP A 154 -27.22 -0.81 -35.87
CA ASP A 154 -26.60 -1.13 -37.16
C ASP A 154 -25.51 -2.23 -37.14
N VAL A 155 -25.66 -3.24 -36.25
CA VAL A 155 -24.75 -4.38 -36.18
C VAL A 155 -25.34 -5.66 -36.73
N SER A 156 -24.50 -6.67 -36.94
CA SER A 156 -24.93 -7.98 -37.44
C SER A 156 -25.85 -8.69 -36.44
N ARG A 157 -26.68 -9.62 -36.94
CA ARG A 157 -27.56 -10.47 -36.10
C ARG A 157 -26.78 -11.21 -34.99
N ASP A 158 -25.60 -11.73 -35.35
CA ASP A 158 -24.77 -12.51 -34.40
C ASP A 158 -24.22 -11.63 -33.28
N PHE A 159 -23.88 -10.37 -33.59
CA PHE A 159 -23.46 -9.40 -32.61
C PHE A 159 -24.61 -9.09 -31.62
N ASN A 160 -25.81 -8.79 -32.12
CA ASN A 160 -27.00 -8.57 -31.31
C ASN A 160 -27.31 -9.75 -30.39
N LEU A 161 -27.19 -10.99 -30.88
CA LEU A 161 -27.37 -12.19 -30.05
C LEU A 161 -26.33 -12.27 -28.96
N GLY A 162 -25.07 -11.85 -29.20
CA GLY A 162 -24.01 -11.76 -28.22
C GLY A 162 -24.35 -10.75 -27.13
N GLU A 163 -24.85 -9.56 -27.49
CA GLU A 163 -25.27 -8.54 -26.54
C GLU A 163 -26.43 -9.01 -25.64
N ILE A 164 -27.45 -9.67 -26.24
CA ILE A 164 -28.57 -10.25 -25.49
C ILE A 164 -28.05 -11.29 -24.48
N PHE A 165 -27.14 -12.17 -24.92
CA PHE A 165 -26.54 -13.20 -24.07
C PHE A 165 -25.77 -12.60 -22.90
N VAL A 166 -24.95 -11.58 -23.14
CA VAL A 166 -24.22 -10.87 -22.09
C VAL A 166 -25.17 -10.21 -21.11
N LYS A 167 -26.18 -9.47 -21.62
CA LYS A 167 -27.19 -8.81 -20.79
C LYS A 167 -27.87 -9.79 -19.83
N GLU A 168 -28.30 -10.95 -20.32
CA GLU A 168 -28.94 -11.97 -19.50
C GLU A 168 -27.97 -12.63 -18.50
N ALA A 169 -26.73 -12.85 -18.91
CA ALA A 169 -25.72 -13.48 -18.04
C ALA A 169 -25.35 -12.61 -16.83
N ILE A 170 -25.21 -11.28 -17.03
CA ILE A 170 -24.85 -10.36 -15.94
C ILE A 170 -25.96 -10.15 -14.90
N MET A 171 -27.22 -10.50 -15.22
CA MET A 171 -28.34 -10.46 -14.26
C MET A 171 -28.29 -11.63 -13.27
N LYS A 172 -27.74 -12.78 -13.66
CA LYS A 172 -27.80 -14.02 -12.86
C LYS A 172 -27.25 -13.93 -11.44
N PRO A 173 -26.14 -13.21 -11.15
CA PRO A 173 -25.66 -13.03 -9.77
C PRO A 173 -26.67 -12.32 -8.83
N PHE A 174 -27.64 -11.60 -9.37
CA PHE A 174 -28.69 -10.96 -8.59
C PHE A 174 -29.87 -11.92 -8.31
N ASP A 175 -30.16 -12.82 -9.24
CA ASP A 175 -31.28 -13.79 -9.16
C ASP A 175 -30.97 -14.98 -8.20
N THR A 176 -29.69 -15.12 -7.74
CA THR A 176 -29.24 -16.23 -6.89
C THR A 176 -29.27 -15.88 -5.42
#